data_ab7f9a3dc571e1a81de67da98c5fc898
#
_entry.id   ab7f9a3dc571e1a81de67da98c5fc898
#
_cell.length_a   1.000
_cell.length_b   1.000
_cell.length_c   1.000
_cell.angle_alpha   90.00
_cell.angle_beta   90.00
_cell.angle_gamma   90.00
#
_symmetry.space_group_name_H-M   'P 1'
#
loop_
_entity.id
_entity.type
_entity.pdbx_description
1 polymer ?
#
loop_
_entity_poly.entity_id
_entity_poly.type
_entity_poly.pdbx_seq_one_letter_code
_entity_poly.pdbx_strand_id
1 'polypeptide(L)'
;GSVRDFFTAQSNGAFQPNFKVVANVTLSNGYAYYGKDGSNGSIDPNINTFVREALAEASKTANFSDFCEEGTNEVPMVILMFAGPGQQSSFEDGQDNYLWAKFSQSAFSVNEGASKVRSYFIGNELLQNYGKNENDIVSTYMDGVGLFCHEFSHALGLPDFYNTKNSRSFATMGYWDLLDYGQYYQNGYRPVEYSAYERSYMGWLDVKELGDEAQHATLLPLDGSLGDDQPRAYVLRNPNNDKEYYLLENRVKNDWHGAMMGSGLF
;
A
#
# COMPACT_ATOMS: atom_id res chain seq x y z
N GLY A 1 0.09 -6.89 14.30
CA GLY A 1 -0.85 -7.31 13.26
C GLY A 1 -0.13 -7.76 11.99
N SER A 2 -0.86 -8.35 11.10
CA SER A 2 -0.38 -8.75 9.78
C SER A 2 -1.06 -7.92 8.70
N VAL A 3 -0.60 -8.02 7.45
CA VAL A 3 -1.27 -7.41 6.28
C VAL A 3 -2.73 -7.87 6.21
N ARG A 4 -2.99 -9.18 6.42
CA ARG A 4 -4.36 -9.71 6.46
C ARG A 4 -5.20 -9.05 7.55
N ASP A 5 -4.65 -8.89 8.76
CA ASP A 5 -5.38 -8.26 9.88
C ASP A 5 -5.75 -6.82 9.55
N PHE A 6 -4.84 -6.09 8.90
CA PHE A 6 -5.11 -4.73 8.43
C PHE A 6 -6.33 -4.70 7.51
N PHE A 7 -6.30 -5.46 6.40
CA PHE A 7 -7.42 -5.47 5.44
C PHE A 7 -8.72 -6.04 6.04
N THR A 8 -8.61 -7.02 6.93
CA THR A 8 -9.78 -7.54 7.64
C THR A 8 -10.44 -6.44 8.48
N ALA A 9 -9.64 -5.66 9.21
CA ALA A 9 -10.14 -4.55 10.00
C ALA A 9 -10.71 -3.42 9.14
N GLN A 10 -10.00 -3.00 8.07
CA GLN A 10 -10.44 -1.92 7.20
C GLN A 10 -11.75 -2.23 6.46
N SER A 11 -12.00 -3.51 6.18
CA SER A 11 -13.19 -3.98 5.46
C SER A 11 -14.32 -4.49 6.37
N ASN A 12 -14.19 -4.36 7.70
CA ASN A 12 -15.08 -4.99 8.67
C ASN A 12 -15.28 -6.51 8.42
N GLY A 13 -14.21 -7.19 8.01
CA GLY A 13 -14.21 -8.62 7.75
C GLY A 13 -14.64 -9.04 6.34
N ALA A 14 -15.10 -8.10 5.49
CA ALA A 14 -15.54 -8.41 4.14
C ALA A 14 -14.39 -8.85 3.21
N PHE A 15 -13.17 -8.38 3.46
CA PHE A 15 -11.99 -8.72 2.68
C PHE A 15 -10.87 -9.28 3.58
N GLN A 16 -10.48 -10.53 3.30
CA GLN A 16 -9.48 -11.25 4.07
C GLN A 16 -8.44 -11.87 3.13
N PRO A 17 -7.47 -11.08 2.64
CA PRO A 17 -6.48 -11.57 1.70
C PRO A 17 -5.64 -12.70 2.29
N ASN A 18 -5.30 -13.68 1.46
CA ASN A 18 -4.44 -14.78 1.83
C ASN A 18 -3.17 -14.76 0.99
N PHE A 19 -2.02 -14.64 1.65
CA PHE A 19 -0.71 -14.60 1.02
C PHE A 19 0.03 -15.91 1.28
N LYS A 20 0.66 -16.45 0.24
CA LYS A 20 1.47 -17.66 0.33
C LYS A 20 2.87 -17.39 -0.15
N VAL A 21 3.86 -17.67 0.67
CA VAL A 21 5.26 -17.70 0.24
C VAL A 21 5.47 -18.98 -0.57
N VAL A 22 5.82 -18.83 -1.84
CA VAL A 22 5.93 -19.97 -2.79
C VAL A 22 7.36 -20.33 -3.13
N ALA A 23 8.29 -19.38 -3.00
CA ALA A 23 9.71 -19.60 -3.27
C ALA A 23 10.57 -18.63 -2.47
N ASN A 24 11.80 -19.08 -2.17
CA ASN A 24 12.90 -18.23 -1.74
C ASN A 24 14.00 -18.38 -2.80
N VAL A 25 14.35 -17.30 -3.47
CA VAL A 25 15.23 -17.32 -4.63
C VAL A 25 16.47 -16.48 -4.41
N THR A 26 17.57 -16.88 -5.01
CA THR A 26 18.80 -16.09 -5.06
C THR A 26 19.10 -15.77 -6.52
N LEU A 27 19.22 -14.48 -6.82
CA LEU A 27 19.54 -14.01 -8.16
C LEU A 27 21.05 -13.96 -8.40
N SER A 28 21.47 -14.00 -9.67
CA SER A 28 22.87 -14.06 -10.06
C SER A 28 23.63 -12.75 -9.85
N ASN A 29 22.93 -11.62 -9.86
CA ASN A 29 23.50 -10.29 -9.71
C ASN A 29 23.15 -9.68 -8.35
N GLY A 30 23.97 -8.74 -7.89
CA GLY A 30 23.74 -8.00 -6.65
C GLY A 30 22.70 -6.88 -6.83
N TYR A 31 22.25 -6.31 -5.73
CA TYR A 31 21.20 -5.27 -5.69
C TYR A 31 21.49 -4.09 -6.62
N ALA A 32 22.73 -3.60 -6.69
CA ALA A 32 23.12 -2.48 -7.54
C ALA A 32 22.97 -2.73 -9.05
N TYR A 33 22.96 -3.99 -9.50
CA TYR A 33 22.70 -4.32 -10.89
C TYR A 33 21.23 -4.07 -11.26
N TYR A 34 20.32 -4.36 -10.32
CA TYR A 34 18.88 -4.24 -10.55
C TYR A 34 18.34 -2.85 -10.19
N GLY A 35 18.84 -2.25 -9.09
CA GLY A 35 18.29 -1.04 -8.50
C GLY A 35 18.99 0.25 -8.87
N LYS A 36 20.21 0.18 -9.48
CA LYS A 36 20.95 1.40 -9.78
C LYS A 36 20.18 2.30 -10.74
N ASP A 37 19.98 3.55 -10.30
CA ASP A 37 19.35 4.59 -11.10
C ASP A 37 20.11 4.91 -12.39
N GLY A 38 19.37 5.24 -13.43
CA GLY A 38 19.94 5.65 -14.70
C GLY A 38 20.49 7.07 -14.65
N SER A 39 21.55 7.32 -15.42
CA SER A 39 22.17 8.66 -15.55
C SER A 39 21.22 9.75 -16.08
N ASN A 40 20.09 9.35 -16.64
CA ASN A 40 19.02 10.24 -17.10
C ASN A 40 17.94 10.48 -16.03
N GLY A 41 18.14 10.02 -14.79
CA GLY A 41 17.18 10.13 -13.68
C GLY A 41 16.06 9.09 -13.70
N SER A 42 16.16 8.04 -14.53
CA SER A 42 15.20 6.93 -14.47
C SER A 42 15.48 6.08 -13.23
N ILE A 43 14.44 5.80 -12.45
CA ILE A 43 14.52 4.92 -11.27
C ILE A 43 14.44 3.47 -11.75
N ASP A 44 15.35 2.62 -11.26
CA ASP A 44 15.41 1.18 -11.51
C ASP A 44 15.27 0.79 -13.01
N PRO A 45 16.10 1.24 -13.93
CA PRO A 45 15.93 0.89 -15.35
C PRO A 45 15.99 -0.63 -15.63
N ASN A 46 16.59 -1.41 -14.73
CA ASN A 46 16.69 -2.87 -14.81
C ASN A 46 15.59 -3.64 -14.08
N ILE A 47 14.53 -2.96 -13.61
CA ILE A 47 13.47 -3.58 -12.82
C ILE A 47 12.81 -4.77 -13.52
N ASN A 48 12.58 -4.67 -14.83
CA ASN A 48 12.00 -5.76 -15.61
C ASN A 48 12.91 -7.00 -15.66
N THR A 49 14.22 -6.80 -15.62
CA THR A 49 15.19 -7.91 -15.53
C THR A 49 15.11 -8.58 -14.17
N PHE A 50 15.06 -7.79 -13.08
CA PHE A 50 14.84 -8.30 -11.73
C PHE A 50 13.59 -9.18 -11.65
N VAL A 51 12.46 -8.69 -12.13
CA VAL A 51 11.18 -9.42 -12.08
C VAL A 51 11.27 -10.72 -12.89
N ARG A 52 11.79 -10.67 -14.13
CA ARG A 52 11.91 -11.88 -14.97
C ARG A 52 12.80 -12.94 -14.34
N GLU A 53 13.96 -12.56 -13.83
CA GLU A 53 14.89 -13.51 -13.21
C GLU A 53 14.28 -14.11 -11.94
N ALA A 54 13.65 -13.29 -11.08
CA ALA A 54 12.98 -13.78 -9.88
C ALA A 54 11.85 -14.76 -10.20
N LEU A 55 11.02 -14.46 -11.19
CA LEU A 55 9.95 -15.35 -11.63
C LEU A 55 10.50 -16.65 -12.26
N ALA A 56 11.56 -16.56 -13.06
CA ALA A 56 12.20 -17.72 -13.66
C ALA A 56 12.81 -18.66 -12.58
N GLU A 57 13.48 -18.10 -11.58
CA GLU A 57 13.99 -18.89 -10.45
C GLU A 57 12.87 -19.53 -9.63
N ALA A 58 11.81 -18.75 -9.33
CA ALA A 58 10.66 -19.26 -8.60
C ALA A 58 9.93 -20.38 -9.35
N SER A 59 9.84 -20.31 -10.68
CA SER A 59 9.21 -21.33 -11.53
C SER A 59 9.86 -22.72 -11.45
N LYS A 60 11.10 -22.79 -10.95
CA LYS A 60 11.80 -24.09 -10.75
C LYS A 60 11.19 -24.91 -9.62
N THR A 61 10.51 -24.27 -8.67
CA THR A 61 9.97 -24.89 -7.46
C THR A 61 8.49 -24.61 -7.23
N ALA A 62 7.94 -23.56 -7.84
CA ALA A 62 6.55 -23.16 -7.71
C ALA A 62 5.80 -23.32 -9.04
N ASN A 63 4.60 -23.88 -8.98
CA ASN A 63 3.71 -23.95 -10.13
C ASN A 63 2.76 -22.75 -10.12
N PHE A 64 2.98 -21.79 -11.00
CA PHE A 64 2.16 -20.58 -11.08
C PHE A 64 0.71 -20.84 -11.52
N SER A 65 0.45 -21.97 -12.18
CA SER A 65 -0.93 -22.33 -12.57
C SER A 65 -1.86 -22.54 -11.36
N ASP A 66 -1.30 -22.86 -10.18
CA ASP A 66 -2.07 -23.03 -8.93
C ASP A 66 -2.63 -21.70 -8.39
N PHE A 67 -2.20 -20.57 -8.96
CA PHE A 67 -2.56 -19.20 -8.54
C PHE A 67 -3.27 -18.43 -9.65
N CYS A 68 -3.63 -19.07 -10.76
CA CYS A 68 -4.40 -18.43 -11.81
C CYS A 68 -5.85 -18.19 -11.37
N GLU A 69 -6.42 -17.10 -11.84
CA GLU A 69 -7.87 -16.88 -11.72
C GLU A 69 -8.64 -18.00 -12.42
N GLU A 70 -9.77 -18.38 -11.85
CA GLU A 70 -10.59 -19.47 -12.35
C GLU A 70 -10.96 -19.26 -13.83
N GLY A 71 -10.73 -20.29 -14.64
CA GLY A 71 -11.00 -20.24 -16.08
C GLY A 71 -10.00 -19.46 -16.91
N THR A 72 -8.88 -19.01 -16.32
CA THR A 72 -7.83 -18.28 -17.02
C THR A 72 -6.47 -18.93 -16.85
N ASN A 73 -5.44 -18.40 -17.55
CA ASN A 73 -4.04 -18.70 -17.30
C ASN A 73 -3.30 -17.49 -16.65
N GLU A 74 -4.05 -16.58 -16.03
CA GLU A 74 -3.51 -15.34 -15.49
C GLU A 74 -3.42 -15.39 -13.96
N VAL A 75 -2.21 -15.16 -13.44
CA VAL A 75 -1.94 -14.88 -12.03
C VAL A 75 -2.16 -13.39 -11.81
N PRO A 76 -3.10 -12.97 -10.96
CA PRO A 76 -3.44 -11.56 -10.77
C PRO A 76 -2.23 -10.72 -10.36
N MET A 77 -1.47 -11.21 -9.39
CA MET A 77 -0.32 -10.49 -8.84
C MET A 77 0.71 -11.42 -8.24
N VAL A 78 1.98 -11.04 -8.35
CA VAL A 78 3.10 -11.64 -7.60
C VAL A 78 3.71 -10.58 -6.70
N ILE A 79 4.13 -11.00 -5.52
CA ILE A 79 4.82 -10.14 -4.55
C ILE A 79 6.27 -10.61 -4.45
N LEU A 80 7.20 -9.69 -4.68
CA LEU A 80 8.63 -9.91 -4.65
C LEU A 80 9.24 -9.12 -3.49
N MET A 81 9.51 -9.80 -2.36
CA MET A 81 10.19 -9.17 -1.23
C MET A 81 11.68 -9.39 -1.38
N PHE A 82 12.46 -8.32 -1.50
CA PHE A 82 13.91 -8.40 -1.61
C PHE A 82 14.59 -8.14 -0.25
N ALA A 83 15.73 -8.80 -0.05
CA ALA A 83 16.54 -8.62 1.14
C ALA A 83 17.22 -7.25 1.15
N GLY A 84 17.21 -6.58 2.30
CA GLY A 84 17.83 -5.27 2.50
C GLY A 84 16.87 -4.09 2.44
N PRO A 85 17.40 -2.87 2.51
CA PRO A 85 16.61 -1.64 2.48
C PRO A 85 16.16 -1.30 1.06
N GLY A 86 15.03 -0.60 0.96
CA GLY A 86 14.57 0.01 -0.28
C GLY A 86 15.14 1.41 -0.47
N GLN A 87 15.24 1.87 -1.72
CA GLN A 87 15.74 3.22 -2.03
C GLN A 87 14.91 4.31 -1.34
N GLN A 88 13.58 4.18 -1.33
CA GLN A 88 12.65 5.16 -0.73
C GLN A 88 12.77 5.25 0.80
N SER A 89 13.39 4.28 1.43
CA SER A 89 13.53 4.18 2.88
C SER A 89 14.98 4.00 3.35
N SER A 90 15.94 4.29 2.47
CA SER A 90 17.37 4.29 2.77
C SER A 90 17.90 5.71 2.83
N PHE A 91 18.89 5.94 3.69
CA PHE A 91 19.51 7.23 3.92
C PHE A 91 21.04 7.12 3.92
N GLU A 92 21.56 6.06 3.33
CA GLU A 92 22.99 5.82 3.19
C GLU A 92 23.53 6.39 1.88
N ASP A 93 24.82 6.70 1.84
CA ASP A 93 25.50 7.00 0.59
C ASP A 93 25.35 5.83 -0.38
N GLY A 94 24.87 6.10 -1.59
CA GLY A 94 24.61 5.07 -2.60
C GLY A 94 23.23 4.44 -2.52
N GLN A 95 22.29 5.05 -1.80
CA GLN A 95 20.88 4.62 -1.76
C GLN A 95 20.25 4.48 -3.16
N ASP A 96 20.71 5.23 -4.14
CA ASP A 96 20.32 5.16 -5.56
C ASP A 96 20.78 3.88 -6.28
N ASN A 97 21.47 2.97 -5.56
CA ASN A 97 21.73 1.60 -6.01
C ASN A 97 20.72 0.57 -5.48
N TYR A 98 19.83 0.96 -4.58
CA TYR A 98 18.78 0.08 -4.06
C TYR A 98 17.54 0.12 -4.94
N LEU A 99 16.76 -0.97 -4.94
CA LEU A 99 15.46 -1.02 -5.60
C LEU A 99 14.46 -0.11 -4.88
N TRP A 100 13.66 0.59 -5.65
CA TRP A 100 12.49 1.33 -5.14
C TRP A 100 11.29 0.40 -5.04
N ALA A 101 10.71 0.26 -3.85
CA ALA A 101 9.47 -0.49 -3.66
C ALA A 101 8.33 0.14 -4.46
N LYS A 102 7.57 -0.69 -5.16
CA LYS A 102 6.50 -0.22 -6.04
C LYS A 102 5.53 -1.32 -6.48
N PHE A 103 4.32 -0.93 -6.76
CA PHE A 103 3.38 -1.72 -7.54
C PHE A 103 3.50 -1.40 -9.05
N SER A 104 3.27 -2.38 -9.91
CA SER A 104 3.25 -2.20 -11.36
C SER A 104 2.30 -3.17 -12.05
N GLN A 105 1.58 -2.68 -13.04
CA GLN A 105 0.71 -3.47 -13.93
C GLN A 105 1.45 -3.96 -15.18
N SER A 106 2.67 -4.42 -15.03
CA SER A 106 3.44 -5.00 -16.13
C SER A 106 3.29 -6.52 -16.15
N ALA A 107 3.04 -7.08 -17.33
CA ALA A 107 2.79 -8.49 -17.49
C ALA A 107 4.06 -9.28 -17.85
N PHE A 108 4.17 -10.50 -17.26
CA PHE A 108 5.29 -11.42 -17.50
C PHE A 108 4.77 -12.84 -17.73
N SER A 109 5.34 -13.52 -18.72
CA SER A 109 5.11 -14.95 -18.93
C SER A 109 5.93 -15.77 -17.94
N VAL A 110 5.36 -16.82 -17.39
CA VAL A 110 5.96 -17.79 -16.46
C VAL A 110 5.64 -19.23 -16.89
N ASN A 111 6.30 -20.23 -16.30
CA ASN A 111 6.11 -21.63 -16.64
C ASN A 111 6.21 -21.87 -18.16
N GLU A 112 7.28 -21.39 -18.79
CA GLU A 112 7.49 -21.53 -20.24
C GLU A 112 6.35 -20.96 -21.10
N GLY A 113 5.61 -19.96 -20.58
CA GLY A 113 4.48 -19.33 -21.25
C GLY A 113 3.11 -19.94 -20.93
N ALA A 114 3.06 -20.98 -20.08
CA ALA A 114 1.79 -21.60 -19.69
C ALA A 114 0.91 -20.70 -18.80
N SER A 115 1.55 -19.79 -18.05
CA SER A 115 0.85 -18.81 -17.21
C SER A 115 1.42 -17.40 -17.42
N LYS A 116 0.61 -16.38 -17.08
CA LYS A 116 0.95 -14.97 -17.22
C LYS A 116 0.68 -14.23 -15.90
N VAL A 117 1.70 -13.62 -15.34
CA VAL A 117 1.56 -12.68 -14.23
C VAL A 117 1.09 -11.34 -14.79
N ARG A 118 0.00 -10.75 -14.26
CA ARG A 118 -0.55 -9.46 -14.72
C ARG A 118 0.07 -8.25 -14.06
N SER A 119 0.41 -8.38 -12.79
CA SER A 119 0.97 -7.31 -11.99
C SER A 119 1.97 -7.83 -10.98
N TYR A 120 2.79 -6.94 -10.46
CA TYR A 120 3.69 -7.26 -9.38
C TYR A 120 3.77 -6.12 -8.37
N PHE A 121 4.06 -6.48 -7.13
CA PHE A 121 4.54 -5.59 -6.09
C PHE A 121 5.97 -5.99 -5.71
N ILE A 122 6.86 -5.02 -5.61
CA ILE A 122 8.21 -5.19 -5.09
C ILE A 122 8.31 -4.46 -3.77
N GLY A 123 8.72 -5.15 -2.71
CA GLY A 123 8.91 -4.59 -1.36
C GLY A 123 10.27 -4.92 -0.79
N ASN A 124 10.73 -4.10 0.14
CA ASN A 124 11.97 -4.28 0.88
C ASN A 124 11.74 -5.01 2.20
N GLU A 125 12.78 -5.71 2.66
CA GLU A 125 12.79 -6.34 3.98
C GLU A 125 13.05 -5.33 5.10
N LEU A 126 13.91 -4.35 4.84
CA LEU A 126 14.44 -3.44 5.86
C LEU A 126 14.05 -1.99 5.59
N LEU A 127 13.77 -1.28 6.67
CA LEU A 127 13.55 0.17 6.74
C LEU A 127 14.71 0.81 7.49
N GLN A 128 15.18 1.97 7.03
CA GLN A 128 16.14 2.79 7.75
C GLN A 128 15.49 4.08 8.25
N ASN A 129 15.91 4.52 9.43
CA ASN A 129 15.50 5.81 9.98
C ASN A 129 16.72 6.68 10.20
N TYR A 130 16.59 7.98 9.96
CA TYR A 130 17.62 8.95 10.27
C TYR A 130 18.00 8.91 11.75
N GLY A 131 19.30 8.98 12.01
CA GLY A 131 19.81 9.43 13.30
C GLY A 131 19.39 10.89 13.59
N LYS A 132 19.63 11.33 14.79
CA LYS A 132 19.27 12.71 15.21
C LYS A 132 20.08 13.80 14.50
N ASN A 133 21.22 13.45 13.89
CA ASN A 133 22.10 14.31 13.12
C ASN A 133 22.39 13.67 11.76
N GLU A 134 22.71 14.49 10.77
CA GLU A 134 22.97 14.07 9.38
C GLU A 134 24.11 13.05 9.22
N ASN A 135 24.94 12.87 10.24
CA ASN A 135 26.06 11.92 10.27
C ASN A 135 25.83 10.72 11.22
N ASP A 136 24.66 10.63 11.84
CA ASP A 136 24.39 9.52 12.75
C ASP A 136 24.03 8.29 11.91
N ILE A 137 24.64 7.14 12.27
CA ILE A 137 24.26 5.87 11.69
C ILE A 137 22.77 5.65 11.92
N VAL A 138 22.10 5.48 10.84
CA VAL A 138 20.70 5.20 10.76
C VAL A 138 20.41 3.85 11.39
N SER A 139 19.44 3.81 12.26
CA SER A 139 18.94 2.53 12.76
C SER A 139 18.22 1.79 11.66
N THR A 140 18.59 0.53 11.44
CA THR A 140 17.96 -0.36 10.47
C THR A 140 17.01 -1.29 11.22
N TYR A 141 15.79 -1.42 10.73
CA TYR A 141 14.74 -2.25 11.29
C TYR A 141 14.17 -3.17 10.21
N MET A 142 13.54 -4.26 10.62
CA MET A 142 12.64 -4.97 9.72
C MET A 142 11.50 -4.00 9.35
N ASP A 143 11.19 -3.87 8.08
CA ASP A 143 10.06 -3.04 7.64
C ASP A 143 8.75 -3.60 8.21
N GLY A 144 7.86 -2.70 8.59
CA GLY A 144 6.51 -3.08 9.03
C GLY A 144 5.63 -3.52 7.86
N VAL A 145 4.35 -3.68 8.15
CA VAL A 145 3.37 -4.07 7.13
C VAL A 145 2.85 -2.89 6.30
N GLY A 146 3.21 -1.64 6.69
CA GLY A 146 2.65 -0.42 6.12
C GLY A 146 2.92 -0.26 4.63
N LEU A 147 4.18 -0.43 4.22
CA LEU A 147 4.56 -0.38 2.81
C LEU A 147 3.82 -1.46 2.00
N PHE A 148 3.75 -2.69 2.54
CA PHE A 148 3.02 -3.77 1.88
C PHE A 148 1.54 -3.42 1.71
N CYS A 149 0.90 -2.88 2.75
CA CYS A 149 -0.50 -2.47 2.69
C CYS A 149 -0.71 -1.35 1.66
N HIS A 150 0.20 -0.37 1.60
CA HIS A 150 0.17 0.72 0.62
C HIS A 150 0.24 0.19 -0.83
N GLU A 151 1.27 -0.58 -1.16
CA GLU A 151 1.47 -1.09 -2.52
C GLU A 151 0.38 -2.10 -2.94
N PHE A 152 -0.10 -2.90 -1.99
CA PHE A 152 -1.23 -3.80 -2.26
C PHE A 152 -2.54 -3.04 -2.50
N SER A 153 -2.70 -1.86 -1.91
CA SER A 153 -3.85 -0.98 -2.16
C SER A 153 -3.92 -0.50 -3.61
N HIS A 154 -2.77 -0.29 -4.24
CA HIS A 154 -2.71 0.01 -5.68
C HIS A 154 -3.22 -1.16 -6.53
N ALA A 155 -2.95 -2.41 -6.12
CA ALA A 155 -3.52 -3.57 -6.79
C ALA A 155 -5.06 -3.65 -6.66
N LEU A 156 -5.61 -3.07 -5.59
CA LEU A 156 -7.05 -2.94 -5.38
C LEU A 156 -7.67 -1.73 -6.10
N GLY A 157 -6.86 -0.91 -6.77
CA GLY A 157 -7.30 0.21 -7.60
C GLY A 157 -7.24 1.59 -6.94
N LEU A 158 -6.68 1.69 -5.74
CA LEU A 158 -6.53 2.97 -5.04
C LEU A 158 -5.27 3.72 -5.53
N PRO A 159 -5.33 5.03 -5.79
CA PRO A 159 -4.18 5.83 -6.17
C PRO A 159 -3.43 6.36 -4.95
N ASP A 160 -2.22 6.89 -5.17
CA ASP A 160 -1.53 7.72 -4.18
C ASP A 160 -2.36 8.97 -3.83
N PHE A 161 -2.37 9.35 -2.55
CA PHE A 161 -3.01 10.56 -2.07
C PHE A 161 -2.02 11.70 -1.82
N TYR A 162 -0.75 11.47 -2.04
CA TYR A 162 0.24 12.54 -2.12
C TYR A 162 0.39 13.06 -3.56
N ASN A 163 0.97 14.24 -3.72
CA ASN A 163 1.19 14.84 -5.03
C ASN A 163 2.35 14.16 -5.78
N THR A 164 2.05 13.24 -6.69
CA THR A 164 3.03 12.51 -7.49
C THR A 164 3.74 13.37 -8.56
N LYS A 165 3.20 14.56 -8.89
CA LYS A 165 3.77 15.45 -9.92
C LYS A 165 4.74 16.47 -9.36
N ASN A 166 4.58 16.87 -8.11
CA ASN A 166 5.43 17.87 -7.46
C ASN A 166 5.46 17.62 -5.95
N SER A 167 6.32 16.71 -5.53
CA SER A 167 6.46 16.29 -4.13
C SER A 167 6.80 17.41 -3.13
N ARG A 168 7.16 18.60 -3.61
CA ARG A 168 7.56 19.72 -2.75
C ARG A 168 6.44 20.66 -2.35
N SER A 169 5.26 20.56 -2.94
CA SER A 169 4.29 21.63 -2.79
C SER A 169 3.17 21.41 -1.79
N PHE A 170 2.70 20.19 -1.54
CA PHE A 170 1.59 19.97 -0.59
C PHE A 170 1.57 18.52 -0.08
N ALA A 171 1.60 18.37 1.25
CA ALA A 171 1.05 17.18 1.89
C ALA A 171 -0.47 17.22 1.70
N THR A 172 -1.04 16.21 1.11
CA THR A 172 -2.49 16.08 0.97
C THR A 172 -3.11 15.54 2.26
N MET A 173 -2.89 14.27 2.54
CA MET A 173 -3.39 13.62 3.76
C MET A 173 -2.28 13.44 4.80
N GLY A 174 -1.01 13.39 4.38
CA GLY A 174 0.13 13.21 5.25
C GLY A 174 0.05 11.91 6.06
N TYR A 175 0.29 11.99 7.35
CA TYR A 175 0.19 10.84 8.26
C TYR A 175 -1.25 10.46 8.65
N TRP A 176 -2.27 11.00 8.00
CA TRP A 176 -3.66 10.67 8.25
C TRP A 176 -4.19 9.59 7.31
N ASP A 177 -3.40 9.14 6.35
CA ASP A 177 -3.83 8.18 5.34
C ASP A 177 -2.71 7.22 4.95
N LEU A 178 -3.07 5.95 4.70
CA LEU A 178 -2.15 4.90 4.26
C LEU A 178 -1.52 5.25 2.91
N LEU A 179 -2.28 5.83 1.99
CA LEU A 179 -1.84 6.12 0.62
C LEU A 179 -1.10 7.47 0.51
N ASP A 180 -0.73 8.02 1.66
CA ASP A 180 0.25 9.10 1.82
C ASP A 180 1.33 8.63 2.81
N TYR A 181 1.82 9.46 3.73
CA TYR A 181 2.88 9.12 4.68
C TYR A 181 2.44 8.15 5.80
N GLY A 182 1.15 7.84 5.92
CA GLY A 182 0.61 6.93 6.94
C GLY A 182 1.19 5.52 6.90
N GLN A 183 1.70 5.08 5.74
CA GLN A 183 2.39 3.80 5.58
C GLN A 183 3.66 3.69 6.45
N TYR A 184 4.35 4.80 6.69
CA TYR A 184 5.61 4.84 7.47
C TYR A 184 5.39 5.06 8.97
N TYR A 185 4.15 5.26 9.40
CA TYR A 185 3.90 5.55 10.80
C TYR A 185 4.37 4.40 11.70
N GLN A 186 5.11 4.74 12.76
CA GLN A 186 5.75 3.78 13.65
C GLN A 186 6.57 2.72 12.90
N ASN A 187 7.37 3.13 11.93
CA ASN A 187 8.19 2.25 11.09
C ASN A 187 7.35 1.21 10.32
N GLY A 188 6.14 1.58 9.91
CA GLY A 188 5.23 0.70 9.19
C GLY A 188 4.58 -0.42 10.03
N TYR A 189 4.91 -0.55 11.31
CA TYR A 189 4.32 -1.60 12.16
C TYR A 189 2.84 -1.38 12.46
N ARG A 190 2.40 -0.13 12.39
CA ARG A 190 1.00 0.27 12.59
C ARG A 190 0.61 1.30 11.54
N PRO A 191 0.38 0.87 10.29
CA PRO A 191 -0.05 1.77 9.24
C PRO A 191 -1.38 2.42 9.61
N VAL A 192 -1.55 3.66 9.18
CA VAL A 192 -2.77 4.42 9.38
C VAL A 192 -3.90 3.81 8.55
N GLU A 193 -5.10 3.91 9.05
CA GLU A 193 -6.31 3.38 8.41
C GLU A 193 -6.69 4.12 7.11
N TYR A 194 -7.52 3.46 6.34
CA TYR A 194 -8.22 4.09 5.23
C TYR A 194 -9.23 5.13 5.68
N SER A 195 -9.42 6.16 4.87
CA SER A 195 -10.52 7.10 4.99
C SER A 195 -11.86 6.48 4.61
N ALA A 196 -12.94 7.19 4.90
CA ALA A 196 -14.27 6.82 4.43
C ALA A 196 -14.36 6.78 2.90
N TYR A 197 -13.57 7.62 2.21
CA TYR A 197 -13.48 7.62 0.74
C TYR A 197 -13.00 6.27 0.21
N GLU A 198 -11.88 5.77 0.70
CA GLU A 198 -11.28 4.51 0.25
C GLU A 198 -12.17 3.32 0.59
N ARG A 199 -12.68 3.28 1.83
CA ARG A 199 -13.59 2.20 2.25
C ARG A 199 -14.88 2.18 1.43
N SER A 200 -15.43 3.35 1.08
CA SER A 200 -16.61 3.47 0.21
C SER A 200 -16.29 3.06 -1.23
N TYR A 201 -15.14 3.50 -1.76
CA TYR A 201 -14.67 3.09 -3.09
C TYR A 201 -14.54 1.57 -3.21
N MET A 202 -14.04 0.92 -2.16
CA MET A 202 -13.90 -0.53 -2.07
C MET A 202 -15.23 -1.27 -1.81
N GLY A 203 -16.34 -0.56 -1.59
CA GLY A 203 -17.61 -1.14 -1.20
C GLY A 203 -17.65 -1.72 0.22
N TRP A 204 -16.76 -1.27 1.08
CA TRP A 204 -16.67 -1.72 2.49
C TRP A 204 -17.40 -0.80 3.47
N LEU A 205 -17.87 0.34 2.99
CA LEU A 205 -18.56 1.34 3.80
C LEU A 205 -19.68 1.99 3.00
N ASP A 206 -20.88 1.99 3.55
CA ASP A 206 -21.99 2.76 3.03
C ASP A 206 -21.93 4.20 3.57
N VAL A 207 -21.99 5.17 2.67
CA VAL A 207 -21.99 6.60 2.98
C VAL A 207 -23.40 7.13 2.85
N LYS A 208 -23.91 7.73 3.92
CA LYS A 208 -25.24 8.33 3.93
C LYS A 208 -25.20 9.78 3.45
N GLU A 209 -26.12 10.16 2.57
CA GLU A 209 -26.22 11.52 2.10
C GLU A 209 -26.96 12.42 3.11
N LEU A 210 -26.40 13.59 3.37
CA LEU A 210 -27.07 14.66 4.12
C LEU A 210 -27.86 15.54 3.15
N GLY A 211 -29.09 15.87 3.54
CA GLY A 211 -29.89 16.81 2.77
C GLY A 211 -29.48 18.28 2.99
N ASP A 212 -30.09 19.17 2.24
CA ASP A 212 -29.79 20.62 2.23
C ASP A 212 -30.28 21.37 3.48
N GLU A 213 -31.13 20.73 4.29
CA GLU A 213 -31.70 21.39 5.48
C GLU A 213 -30.85 21.06 6.72
N ALA A 214 -30.83 22.00 7.66
CA ALA A 214 -30.15 21.82 8.94
C ALA A 214 -30.77 20.64 9.71
N GLN A 215 -29.91 19.70 10.10
CA GLN A 215 -30.30 18.48 10.77
C GLN A 215 -29.27 18.06 11.83
N HIS A 216 -29.72 17.29 12.79
CA HIS A 216 -28.82 16.59 13.72
C HIS A 216 -28.55 15.19 13.19
N ALA A 217 -27.30 14.82 13.13
CA ALA A 217 -26.86 13.50 12.68
C ALA A 217 -25.88 12.89 13.70
N THR A 218 -26.01 11.59 13.93
CA THR A 218 -25.05 10.82 14.72
C THR A 218 -24.03 10.22 13.76
N LEU A 219 -22.75 10.43 14.04
CA LEU A 219 -21.64 9.89 13.26
C LEU A 219 -20.79 9.00 14.16
N LEU A 220 -20.89 7.69 13.96
CA LEU A 220 -20.08 6.74 14.68
C LEU A 220 -18.62 6.72 14.17
N PRO A 221 -17.66 6.25 14.99
CA PRO A 221 -16.29 6.02 14.51
C PRO A 221 -16.28 5.10 13.29
N LEU A 222 -15.33 5.35 12.38
CA LEU A 222 -15.15 4.52 11.18
C LEU A 222 -14.89 3.05 11.49
N ASP A 223 -14.13 2.82 12.55
CA ASP A 223 -13.89 1.51 13.11
C ASP A 223 -14.92 1.20 14.20
N GLY A 224 -15.58 0.11 14.07
CA GLY A 224 -16.52 -0.34 15.08
C GLY A 224 -17.14 -1.65 14.68
N SER A 225 -17.73 -2.33 15.67
CA SER A 225 -18.38 -3.62 15.46
C SER A 225 -19.51 -3.52 14.42
N LEU A 226 -19.58 -4.51 13.56
CA LEU A 226 -20.74 -4.71 12.68
C LEU A 226 -22.00 -4.87 13.54
N GLY A 227 -23.11 -4.30 13.10
CA GLY A 227 -24.41 -4.46 13.75
C GLY A 227 -24.96 -3.18 14.40
N ASP A 228 -24.27 -2.06 14.23
CA ASP A 228 -24.80 -0.75 14.58
C ASP A 228 -25.37 -0.08 13.31
N ASP A 229 -26.68 0.19 13.32
CA ASP A 229 -27.40 0.79 12.18
C ASP A 229 -27.07 2.27 11.94
N GLN A 230 -26.23 2.85 12.78
CA GLN A 230 -25.87 4.27 12.65
C GLN A 230 -24.76 4.47 11.62
N PRO A 231 -24.84 5.54 10.80
CA PRO A 231 -23.86 5.84 9.80
C PRO A 231 -22.46 6.13 10.38
N ARG A 232 -21.44 5.69 9.65
CA ARG A 232 -20.02 5.95 9.97
C ARG A 232 -19.38 6.98 9.04
N ALA A 233 -20.09 7.34 7.99
CA ALA A 233 -19.72 8.43 7.09
C ALA A 233 -20.96 9.10 6.51
N TYR A 234 -20.84 10.40 6.28
CA TYR A 234 -21.82 11.18 5.56
C TYR A 234 -21.18 11.89 4.38
N VAL A 235 -21.97 12.09 3.31
CA VAL A 235 -21.60 12.95 2.20
C VAL A 235 -22.53 14.16 2.15
N LEU A 236 -21.95 15.34 2.01
CA LEU A 236 -22.65 16.59 1.74
C LEU A 236 -22.23 17.08 0.36
N ARG A 237 -23.16 17.05 -0.60
CA ARG A 237 -22.87 17.40 -1.99
C ARG A 237 -23.13 18.90 -2.25
N ASN A 238 -22.31 19.46 -3.14
CA ASN A 238 -22.61 20.80 -3.65
C ASN A 238 -23.77 20.70 -4.66
N PRO A 239 -24.94 21.35 -4.39
CA PRO A 239 -26.10 21.24 -5.27
C PRO A 239 -25.88 21.87 -6.66
N ASN A 240 -24.82 22.69 -6.82
CA ASN A 240 -24.49 23.36 -8.07
C ASN A 240 -23.34 22.68 -8.84
N ASN A 241 -22.68 21.68 -8.24
CA ASN A 241 -21.58 20.96 -8.86
C ASN A 241 -21.48 19.54 -8.29
N ASP A 242 -21.87 18.56 -9.06
CA ASP A 242 -21.91 17.14 -8.70
C ASP A 242 -20.52 16.53 -8.43
N LYS A 243 -19.46 17.22 -8.84
CA LYS A 243 -18.05 16.81 -8.59
C LYS A 243 -17.48 17.34 -7.28
N GLU A 244 -18.22 18.21 -6.61
CA GLU A 244 -17.79 18.79 -5.33
C GLU A 244 -18.67 18.27 -4.19
N TYR A 245 -18.00 17.73 -3.17
CA TYR A 245 -18.66 17.24 -1.96
C TYR A 245 -17.71 17.26 -0.78
N TYR A 246 -18.28 17.30 0.40
CA TYR A 246 -17.58 16.99 1.64
C TYR A 246 -17.96 15.57 2.06
N LEU A 247 -16.94 14.80 2.45
CA LEU A 247 -17.11 13.50 3.09
C LEU A 247 -16.76 13.67 4.56
N LEU A 248 -17.69 13.34 5.44
CA LEU A 248 -17.54 13.51 6.88
C LEU A 248 -17.36 12.15 7.52
N GLU A 249 -16.31 12.03 8.30
CA GLU A 249 -15.99 10.82 9.05
C GLU A 249 -15.54 11.14 10.46
N ASN A 250 -15.76 10.23 11.40
CA ASN A 250 -15.27 10.33 12.76
C ASN A 250 -14.15 9.32 12.97
N ARG A 251 -12.95 9.81 13.25
CA ARG A 251 -11.78 8.98 13.56
C ARG A 251 -11.53 8.98 15.05
N VAL A 252 -11.34 7.79 15.60
CA VAL A 252 -11.07 7.60 17.04
C VAL A 252 -9.80 6.78 17.18
N LYS A 253 -8.86 7.31 17.94
CA LYS A 253 -7.62 6.61 18.28
C LYS A 253 -7.93 5.41 19.17
N ASN A 254 -7.72 4.21 18.67
CA ASN A 254 -7.94 2.94 19.39
C ASN A 254 -6.75 1.97 19.16
N ASP A 255 -6.89 0.71 19.56
CA ASP A 255 -5.78 -0.26 19.57
C ASP A 255 -5.19 -0.56 18.19
N TRP A 256 -6.01 -0.65 17.15
CA TRP A 256 -5.55 -0.83 15.76
C TRP A 256 -5.28 0.51 15.11
N HIS A 257 -6.10 1.47 15.41
CA HIS A 257 -6.01 2.86 14.96
C HIS A 257 -5.19 3.73 15.92
N GLY A 258 -4.52 3.12 16.90
CA GLY A 258 -3.57 3.78 17.82
C GLY A 258 -2.41 4.48 17.13
N ALA A 259 -2.23 4.20 15.84
CA ALA A 259 -1.31 4.89 14.95
C ALA A 259 -1.75 6.31 14.59
N MET A 260 -3.02 6.68 14.77
CA MET A 260 -3.49 8.01 14.38
C MET A 260 -2.93 9.11 15.30
N MET A 261 -2.65 10.27 14.71
CA MET A 261 -2.14 11.44 15.44
C MET A 261 -3.16 12.02 16.41
N GLY A 262 -4.46 11.83 16.16
CA GLY A 262 -5.54 12.33 16.98
C GLY A 262 -6.89 11.66 16.73
N SER A 263 -7.90 12.13 17.41
CA SER A 263 -9.31 11.74 17.20
C SER A 263 -10.12 12.98 16.86
N GLY A 264 -11.14 12.83 16.05
CA GLY A 264 -12.02 13.94 15.68
C GLY A 264 -12.85 13.69 14.43
N LEU A 265 -13.55 14.73 14.07
CA LEU A 265 -14.27 14.83 12.81
C LEU A 265 -13.31 15.26 11.69
N PHE A 266 -13.36 14.52 10.61
CA PHE A 266 -12.64 14.76 9.36
C PHE A 266 -13.61 14.97 8.22
#